data_9d8a2e7ce6608bc1a6873710ace3a101
#
_entry.id   9d8a2e7ce6608bc1a6873710ace3a101
#
_cell.length_a   1.000
_cell.length_b   1.000
_cell.length_c   1.000
_cell.angle_alpha   90.00
_cell.angle_beta   90.00
_cell.angle_gamma   90.00
#
_symmetry.space_group_name_H-M   'P 1'
#
loop_
_entity.id
_entity.type
_entity.pdbx_description
1 polymer ?
#
loop_
_entity_poly.entity_id
_entity_poly.type
_entity_poly.pdbx_seq_one_letter_code
_entity_poly.pdbx_strand_id
1 'polypeptide(L)'
;MKRILFLCTGNTCRSPMAEALLKRMADEKGVALTVRSAGISTIDGLPVSAQSMHALKQRGINYKGSSAAVDEEVLHWADLVLTMTSGHKREVIRRHPDVLDKVYTLKEYAYLDNELKSKLHELEKLYSELQMQLALGQNVDEEKRKRALELEKVVPDFDIADPFGGPQSVYDACAVELEEAIVKLVDKLLEQQR
;
A
#
# COMPACT_ATOMS: atom_id res chain seq x y z
N MET A 1 10.93 -6.67 17.31
CA MET A 1 11.25 -6.71 15.86
C MET A 1 9.92 -6.73 15.11
N LYS A 2 9.61 -5.72 14.32
CA LYS A 2 8.31 -5.56 13.64
C LYS A 2 8.27 -6.39 12.35
N ARG A 3 7.16 -7.07 12.10
CA ARG A 3 6.95 -7.93 10.92
C ARG A 3 6.01 -7.20 9.96
N ILE A 4 6.49 -6.90 8.74
CA ILE A 4 5.77 -6.12 7.74
C ILE A 4 5.51 -6.99 6.51
N LEU A 5 4.27 -6.97 6.01
CA LEU A 5 3.84 -7.67 4.80
C LEU A 5 3.38 -6.66 3.76
N PHE A 6 4.00 -6.69 2.57
CA PHE A 6 3.52 -5.93 1.42
C PHE A 6 2.62 -6.77 0.51
N LEU A 7 1.50 -6.20 0.07
CA LEU A 7 0.54 -6.86 -0.82
C LEU A 7 0.27 -6.05 -2.09
N CYS A 8 0.31 -6.73 -3.22
CA CYS A 8 -0.23 -6.23 -4.50
C CYS A 8 -1.03 -7.34 -5.19
N THR A 9 -1.43 -7.19 -6.45
CA THR A 9 -2.20 -8.21 -7.17
C THR A 9 -1.40 -9.49 -7.36
N GLY A 10 -0.31 -9.41 -8.13
CA GLY A 10 0.44 -10.58 -8.63
C GLY A 10 1.72 -10.91 -7.89
N ASN A 11 2.19 -10.06 -6.98
CA ASN A 11 3.49 -10.19 -6.30
C ASN A 11 4.69 -10.36 -7.27
N THR A 12 4.60 -9.73 -8.43
CA THR A 12 5.66 -9.76 -9.45
C THR A 12 6.26 -8.40 -9.76
N CYS A 13 5.65 -7.30 -9.30
CA CYS A 13 6.10 -5.93 -9.60
C CYS A 13 6.24 -5.09 -8.32
N ARG A 14 5.15 -4.46 -7.85
CA ARG A 14 5.15 -3.46 -6.76
C ARG A 14 5.60 -4.00 -5.42
N SER A 15 4.97 -5.07 -4.92
CA SER A 15 5.27 -5.58 -3.57
C SER A 15 6.66 -6.18 -3.42
N PRO A 16 7.27 -6.87 -4.43
CA PRO A 16 8.68 -7.27 -4.36
C PRO A 16 9.63 -6.07 -4.35
N MET A 17 9.34 -5.02 -5.14
CA MET A 17 10.15 -3.79 -5.09
C MET A 17 10.08 -3.13 -3.72
N ALA A 18 8.88 -3.01 -3.14
CA ALA A 18 8.69 -2.43 -1.81
C ALA A 18 9.42 -3.23 -0.73
N GLU A 19 9.33 -4.56 -0.77
CA GLU A 19 10.05 -5.46 0.14
C GLU A 19 11.55 -5.23 0.10
N ALA A 20 12.13 -5.22 -1.11
CA ALA A 20 13.56 -5.05 -1.31
C ALA A 20 14.05 -3.67 -0.85
N LEU A 21 13.31 -2.61 -1.18
CA LEU A 21 13.61 -1.24 -0.79
C LEU A 21 13.55 -1.06 0.74
N LEU A 22 12.50 -1.58 1.39
CA LEU A 22 12.37 -1.45 2.84
C LEU A 22 13.46 -2.24 3.58
N LYS A 23 13.78 -3.45 3.15
CA LYS A 23 14.88 -4.22 3.73
C LYS A 23 16.20 -3.43 3.71
N ARG A 24 16.57 -2.90 2.54
CA ARG A 24 17.79 -2.09 2.41
C ARG A 24 17.78 -0.87 3.32
N MET A 25 16.71 -0.06 3.28
CA MET A 25 16.65 1.16 4.08
C MET A 25 16.63 0.89 5.59
N ALA A 26 15.99 -0.20 6.01
CA ALA A 26 15.99 -0.62 7.39
C ALA A 26 17.39 -1.02 7.87
N ASP A 27 18.12 -1.79 7.04
CA ASP A 27 19.51 -2.18 7.34
C ASP A 27 20.42 -0.95 7.43
N GLU A 28 20.31 -0.01 6.49
CA GLU A 28 21.08 1.26 6.47
C GLU A 28 20.82 2.13 7.71
N LYS A 29 19.57 2.16 8.20
CA LYS A 29 19.16 2.96 9.37
C LYS A 29 19.18 2.19 10.70
N GLY A 30 19.58 0.91 10.71
CA GLY A 30 19.63 0.07 11.90
C GLY A 30 18.26 -0.24 12.51
N VAL A 31 17.21 -0.30 11.68
CA VAL A 31 15.84 -0.62 12.12
C VAL A 31 15.62 -2.13 12.10
N ALA A 32 15.41 -2.72 13.26
CA ALA A 32 15.16 -4.17 13.37
C ALA A 32 13.73 -4.51 12.93
N LEU A 33 13.59 -5.07 11.72
CA LEU A 33 12.31 -5.55 11.18
C LEU A 33 12.49 -6.77 10.28
N THR A 34 11.38 -7.47 10.01
CA THR A 34 11.31 -8.54 9.00
C THR A 34 10.26 -8.17 7.97
N VAL A 35 10.59 -8.29 6.69
CA VAL A 35 9.71 -7.92 5.58
C VAL A 35 9.45 -9.14 4.72
N ARG A 36 8.19 -9.31 4.32
CA ARG A 36 7.74 -10.25 3.29
C ARG A 36 6.83 -9.54 2.30
N SER A 37 6.63 -10.15 1.13
CA SER A 37 5.61 -9.72 0.19
C SER A 37 4.81 -10.90 -0.34
N ALA A 38 3.54 -10.63 -0.70
CA ALA A 38 2.64 -11.64 -1.30
C ALA A 38 1.67 -10.99 -2.28
N GLY A 39 0.95 -11.82 -3.04
CA GLY A 39 -0.05 -11.41 -4.02
C GLY A 39 -1.45 -11.83 -3.61
N ILE A 40 -2.42 -10.96 -3.82
CA ILE A 40 -3.82 -11.23 -3.49
C ILE A 40 -4.47 -12.20 -4.49
N SER A 41 -3.96 -12.19 -5.74
CA SER A 41 -4.45 -13.00 -6.84
C SER A 41 -3.26 -13.48 -7.69
N THR A 42 -2.57 -14.49 -7.20
CA THR A 42 -1.39 -15.08 -7.83
C THR A 42 -1.25 -16.55 -7.45
N ILE A 43 -0.28 -17.20 -8.05
CA ILE A 43 0.22 -18.53 -7.65
C ILE A 43 1.67 -18.39 -7.20
N ASP A 44 2.14 -19.34 -6.42
CA ASP A 44 3.53 -19.37 -5.95
C ASP A 44 4.51 -19.65 -7.09
N GLY A 45 5.69 -19.05 -7.01
CA GLY A 45 6.82 -19.38 -7.87
C GLY A 45 6.89 -18.63 -9.20
N LEU A 46 5.98 -17.68 -9.50
CA LEU A 46 6.13 -16.84 -10.68
C LEU A 46 7.35 -15.92 -10.55
N PRO A 47 8.13 -15.72 -11.63
CA PRO A 47 9.28 -14.83 -11.56
C PRO A 47 8.84 -13.37 -11.35
N VAL A 48 9.62 -12.64 -10.60
CA VAL A 48 9.50 -11.17 -10.52
C VAL A 48 9.82 -10.59 -11.90
N SER A 49 9.06 -9.57 -12.33
CA SER A 49 9.21 -8.97 -13.66
C SER A 49 10.64 -8.46 -13.90
N ALA A 50 11.13 -8.63 -15.13
CA ALA A 50 12.47 -8.19 -15.51
C ALA A 50 12.64 -6.68 -15.29
N GLN A 51 11.59 -5.90 -15.53
CA GLN A 51 11.57 -4.45 -15.31
C GLN A 51 11.70 -4.08 -13.84
N SER A 52 11.01 -4.80 -12.92
CA SER A 52 11.17 -4.61 -11.48
C SER A 52 12.57 -4.95 -11.00
N MET A 53 13.11 -6.06 -11.52
CA MET A 53 14.50 -6.46 -11.23
C MET A 53 15.51 -5.41 -11.73
N HIS A 54 15.28 -4.82 -12.91
CA HIS A 54 16.11 -3.76 -13.45
C HIS A 54 16.04 -2.50 -12.59
N ALA A 55 14.84 -2.05 -12.21
CA ALA A 55 14.65 -0.87 -11.36
C ALA A 55 15.34 -1.01 -9.99
N LEU A 56 15.30 -2.22 -9.39
CA LEU A 56 16.03 -2.54 -8.17
C LEU A 56 17.55 -2.56 -8.36
N LYS A 57 18.02 -3.14 -9.48
CA LYS A 57 19.45 -3.21 -9.80
C LYS A 57 20.07 -1.82 -9.99
N GLN A 58 19.36 -0.87 -10.60
CA GLN A 58 19.78 0.53 -10.71
C GLN A 58 19.99 1.20 -9.33
N ARG A 59 19.33 0.69 -8.30
CA ARG A 59 19.45 1.10 -6.90
C ARG A 59 20.45 0.26 -6.10
N GLY A 60 21.24 -0.58 -6.75
CA GLY A 60 22.23 -1.45 -6.10
C GLY A 60 21.64 -2.68 -5.39
N ILE A 61 20.37 -3.00 -5.63
CA ILE A 61 19.68 -4.14 -4.99
C ILE A 61 19.64 -5.33 -5.94
N ASN A 62 20.31 -6.43 -5.57
CA ASN A 62 20.19 -7.71 -6.24
C ASN A 62 19.09 -8.55 -5.60
N TYR A 63 17.86 -8.35 -6.07
CA TYR A 63 16.71 -9.10 -5.57
C TYR A 63 16.65 -10.49 -6.19
N LYS A 64 16.39 -11.50 -5.34
CA LYS A 64 16.15 -12.89 -5.77
C LYS A 64 14.87 -13.34 -5.04
N GLY A 65 13.80 -13.49 -5.78
CA GLY A 65 12.53 -13.92 -5.24
C GLY A 65 11.56 -14.32 -6.33
N SER A 66 10.48 -14.91 -5.92
CA SER A 66 9.34 -15.30 -6.75
C SER A 66 8.05 -14.89 -6.05
N SER A 67 6.94 -14.91 -6.77
CA SER A 67 5.64 -14.63 -6.18
C SER A 67 5.27 -15.66 -5.11
N ALA A 68 4.54 -15.18 -4.10
CA ALA A 68 3.86 -15.99 -3.09
C ALA A 68 2.40 -15.55 -3.02
N ALA A 69 1.47 -16.49 -2.99
CA ALA A 69 0.06 -16.18 -2.75
C ALA A 69 -0.14 -15.79 -1.29
N VAL A 70 -1.01 -14.81 -1.03
CA VAL A 70 -1.38 -14.46 0.34
C VAL A 70 -2.25 -15.57 0.94
N ASP A 71 -1.95 -15.95 2.16
CA ASP A 71 -2.71 -16.89 2.97
C ASP A 71 -2.95 -16.34 4.39
N GLU A 72 -3.72 -17.06 5.19
CA GLU A 72 -4.02 -16.68 6.57
C GLU A 72 -2.76 -16.69 7.45
N GLU A 73 -1.84 -17.62 7.21
CA GLU A 73 -0.62 -17.75 8.00
C GLU A 73 0.25 -16.51 7.87
N VAL A 74 0.51 -16.05 6.64
CA VAL A 74 1.33 -14.85 6.41
C VAL A 74 0.62 -13.56 6.86
N LEU A 75 -0.71 -13.50 6.76
CA LEU A 75 -1.48 -12.38 7.29
C LEU A 75 -1.39 -12.32 8.83
N HIS A 76 -1.55 -13.42 9.53
CA HIS A 76 -1.42 -13.47 11.00
C HIS A 76 0.02 -13.28 11.47
N TRP A 77 1.00 -13.73 10.69
CA TRP A 77 2.40 -13.48 10.97
C TRP A 77 2.74 -11.98 11.01
N ALA A 78 2.12 -11.17 10.14
CA ALA A 78 2.43 -9.75 10.04
C ALA A 78 1.87 -8.93 11.21
N ASP A 79 2.67 -8.01 11.74
CA ASP A 79 2.23 -6.98 12.68
C ASP A 79 1.64 -5.76 11.96
N LEU A 80 2.01 -5.60 10.67
CA LEU A 80 1.54 -4.53 9.78
C LEU A 80 1.44 -5.06 8.35
N VAL A 81 0.30 -4.87 7.72
CA VAL A 81 0.04 -5.24 6.32
C VAL A 81 -0.14 -3.97 5.51
N LEU A 82 0.71 -3.81 4.48
CA LEU A 82 0.75 -2.63 3.63
C LEU A 82 0.39 -3.00 2.18
N THR A 83 -0.76 -2.55 1.74
CA THR A 83 -1.24 -2.79 0.37
C THR A 83 -0.80 -1.66 -0.56
N MET A 84 -0.69 -1.97 -1.87
CA MET A 84 -0.31 -0.97 -2.87
C MET A 84 -1.46 -0.03 -3.24
N THR A 85 -2.71 -0.46 -3.06
CA THR A 85 -3.88 0.35 -3.39
C THR A 85 -5.01 0.16 -2.38
N SER A 86 -5.93 1.11 -2.35
CA SER A 86 -7.18 1.04 -1.59
C SER A 86 -8.07 -0.14 -2.04
N GLY A 87 -8.01 -0.50 -3.33
CA GLY A 87 -8.67 -1.69 -3.86
C GLY A 87 -8.12 -2.97 -3.25
N HIS A 88 -6.79 -3.11 -3.14
CA HIS A 88 -6.16 -4.24 -2.48
C HIS A 88 -6.53 -4.31 -0.99
N LYS A 89 -6.51 -3.16 -0.29
CA LYS A 89 -6.93 -3.06 1.12
C LYS A 89 -8.34 -3.60 1.32
N ARG A 90 -9.30 -3.11 0.53
CA ARG A 90 -10.70 -3.57 0.61
C ARG A 90 -10.84 -5.08 0.36
N GLU A 91 -10.13 -5.61 -0.63
CA GLU A 91 -10.19 -7.03 -0.97
C GLU A 91 -9.63 -7.92 0.15
N VAL A 92 -8.51 -7.51 0.77
CA VAL A 92 -7.94 -8.23 1.93
C VAL A 92 -8.92 -8.22 3.10
N ILE A 93 -9.48 -7.06 3.47
CA ILE A 93 -10.42 -6.93 4.58
C ILE A 93 -11.71 -7.72 4.31
N ARG A 94 -12.19 -7.75 3.05
CA ARG A 94 -13.38 -8.51 2.67
C ARG A 94 -13.19 -10.03 2.86
N ARG A 95 -11.99 -10.54 2.53
CA ARG A 95 -11.66 -11.97 2.67
C ARG A 95 -11.25 -12.35 4.09
N HIS A 96 -10.59 -11.43 4.79
CA HIS A 96 -10.01 -11.64 6.12
C HIS A 96 -10.34 -10.45 7.03
N PRO A 97 -11.60 -10.35 7.52
CA PRO A 97 -12.04 -9.20 8.33
C PRO A 97 -11.35 -9.09 9.68
N ASP A 98 -10.78 -10.17 10.17
CA ASP A 98 -10.03 -10.27 11.44
C ASP A 98 -8.70 -9.51 11.44
N VAL A 99 -8.17 -9.14 10.25
CA VAL A 99 -6.92 -8.39 10.14
C VAL A 99 -7.12 -6.88 9.91
N LEU A 100 -8.37 -6.38 9.95
CA LEU A 100 -8.75 -5.00 9.65
C LEU A 100 -7.85 -3.96 10.34
N ASP A 101 -7.55 -4.15 11.62
CA ASP A 101 -6.84 -3.16 12.46
C ASP A 101 -5.38 -2.96 12.07
N LYS A 102 -4.81 -3.86 11.25
CA LYS A 102 -3.40 -3.80 10.83
C LYS A 102 -3.20 -3.66 9.32
N VAL A 103 -4.28 -3.47 8.53
CA VAL A 103 -4.22 -3.32 7.08
C VAL A 103 -4.38 -1.87 6.67
N TYR A 104 -3.38 -1.34 5.98
CA TYR A 104 -3.34 0.04 5.44
C TYR A 104 -2.84 0.00 4.01
N THR A 105 -3.05 1.07 3.22
CA THR A 105 -2.18 1.26 2.05
C THR A 105 -0.81 1.78 2.51
N LEU A 106 0.24 1.55 1.72
CA LEU A 106 1.58 2.01 2.05
C LEU A 106 1.63 3.52 2.28
N LYS A 107 1.07 4.29 1.35
CA LYS A 107 1.03 5.75 1.46
C LYS A 107 0.14 6.24 2.61
N GLU A 108 -1.03 5.62 2.81
CA GLU A 108 -1.89 5.93 3.95
C GLU A 108 -1.11 5.80 5.26
N TYR A 109 -0.44 4.68 5.48
CA TYR A 109 0.33 4.48 6.70
C TYR A 109 1.51 5.44 6.83
N ALA A 110 2.23 5.70 5.73
CA ALA A 110 3.42 6.55 5.71
C ALA A 110 3.10 8.04 5.94
N TYR A 111 2.04 8.56 5.32
CA TYR A 111 1.76 10.00 5.28
C TYR A 111 0.64 10.45 6.21
N LEU A 112 -0.20 9.53 6.73
CA LEU A 112 -1.37 9.88 7.50
C LEU A 112 -0.96 10.43 8.88
N ASP A 113 -1.13 11.72 9.06
CA ASP A 113 -1.15 12.39 10.37
C ASP A 113 -2.59 12.50 10.92
N ASN A 114 -2.76 13.08 12.09
CA ASN A 114 -4.07 13.19 12.73
C ASN A 114 -5.04 14.10 11.96
N GLU A 115 -4.55 15.15 11.33
CA GLU A 115 -5.37 16.09 10.55
C GLU A 115 -5.87 15.42 9.26
N LEU A 116 -4.97 14.78 8.52
CA LEU A 116 -5.29 14.09 7.28
C LEU A 116 -6.22 12.88 7.53
N LYS A 117 -6.02 12.18 8.66
CA LYS A 117 -6.90 11.09 9.10
C LYS A 117 -8.33 11.58 9.33
N SER A 118 -8.49 12.73 9.96
CA SER A 118 -9.82 13.32 10.17
C SER A 118 -10.50 13.71 8.86
N LYS A 119 -9.76 14.29 7.92
CA LYS A 119 -10.25 14.66 6.58
C LYS A 119 -10.64 13.42 5.76
N LEU A 120 -9.82 12.37 5.79
CA LEU A 120 -10.10 11.11 5.12
C LEU A 120 -11.39 10.46 5.67
N HIS A 121 -11.53 10.40 6.98
CA HIS A 121 -12.73 9.85 7.62
C HIS A 121 -14.00 10.66 7.26
N GLU A 122 -13.92 11.99 7.26
CA GLU A 122 -15.02 12.85 6.82
C GLU A 122 -15.39 12.57 5.35
N LEU A 123 -14.39 12.42 4.47
CA LEU A 123 -14.61 12.12 3.06
C LEU A 123 -15.28 10.75 2.86
N GLU A 124 -14.79 9.71 3.53
CA GLU A 124 -15.38 8.36 3.47
C GLU A 124 -16.84 8.36 3.95
N LYS A 125 -17.14 9.08 5.04
CA LYS A 125 -18.50 9.23 5.54
C LYS A 125 -19.41 9.91 4.53
N LEU A 126 -18.96 11.04 3.94
CA LEU A 126 -19.73 11.76 2.92
C LEU A 126 -20.03 10.87 1.71
N TYR A 127 -19.06 10.11 1.22
CA TYR A 127 -19.30 9.18 0.11
C TYR A 127 -20.30 8.09 0.46
N SER A 128 -20.21 7.51 1.65
CA SER A 128 -21.18 6.49 2.12
C SER A 128 -22.59 7.04 2.18
N GLU A 129 -22.76 8.28 2.68
CA GLU A 129 -24.06 8.95 2.74
C GLU A 129 -24.62 9.28 1.36
N LEU A 130 -23.79 9.80 0.44
CA LEU A 130 -24.18 10.10 -0.93
C LEU A 130 -24.56 8.84 -1.71
N GLN A 131 -23.81 7.76 -1.56
CA GLN A 131 -24.13 6.47 -2.16
C GLN A 131 -25.46 5.91 -1.64
N MET A 132 -25.72 6.03 -0.33
CA MET A 132 -26.98 5.62 0.27
C MET A 132 -28.18 6.42 -0.29
N GLN A 133 -28.04 7.75 -0.43
CA GLN A 133 -29.07 8.59 -1.05
C GLN A 133 -29.40 8.15 -2.47
N LEU A 134 -28.37 7.90 -3.29
CA LEU A 134 -28.53 7.40 -4.67
C LEU A 134 -29.22 6.02 -4.69
N ALA A 135 -28.83 5.10 -3.83
CA ALA A 135 -29.42 3.77 -3.75
C ALA A 135 -30.90 3.79 -3.33
N LEU A 136 -31.30 4.78 -2.53
CA LEU A 136 -32.68 4.99 -2.10
C LEU A 136 -33.51 5.85 -3.09
N GLY A 137 -32.95 6.25 -4.22
CA GLY A 137 -33.60 7.12 -5.20
C GLY A 137 -33.89 8.53 -4.69
N GLN A 138 -33.16 8.98 -3.66
CA GLN A 138 -33.29 10.32 -3.10
C GLN A 138 -32.45 11.33 -3.90
N ASN A 139 -32.83 12.60 -3.81
CA ASN A 139 -31.99 13.67 -4.38
C ASN A 139 -30.65 13.74 -3.62
N VAL A 140 -29.57 13.87 -4.41
CA VAL A 140 -28.22 14.03 -3.86
C VAL A 140 -28.13 15.37 -3.15
N ASP A 141 -27.60 15.35 -1.94
CA ASP A 141 -27.31 16.54 -1.14
C ASP A 141 -26.12 17.29 -1.77
N GLU A 142 -26.40 18.42 -2.41
CA GLU A 142 -25.39 19.21 -3.13
C GLU A 142 -24.34 19.84 -2.19
N GLU A 143 -24.69 20.14 -0.95
CA GLU A 143 -23.74 20.66 0.06
C GLU A 143 -22.73 19.55 0.45
N LYS A 144 -23.20 18.34 0.70
CA LYS A 144 -22.34 17.18 0.97
C LYS A 144 -21.44 16.84 -0.22
N ARG A 145 -22.00 16.90 -1.42
CA ARG A 145 -21.24 16.68 -2.66
C ARG A 145 -20.13 17.72 -2.83
N LYS A 146 -20.45 19.00 -2.64
CA LYS A 146 -19.46 20.08 -2.69
C LYS A 146 -18.36 19.88 -1.66
N ARG A 147 -18.73 19.55 -0.42
CA ARG A 147 -17.78 19.29 0.66
C ARG A 147 -16.86 18.11 0.35
N ALA A 148 -17.41 17.01 -0.21
CA ALA A 148 -16.62 15.87 -0.64
C ALA A 148 -15.58 16.27 -1.71
N LEU A 149 -15.97 17.06 -2.72
CA LEU A 149 -15.08 17.58 -3.76
C LEU A 149 -13.98 18.52 -3.23
N GLU A 150 -14.26 19.27 -2.15
CA GLU A 150 -13.24 20.09 -1.48
C GLU A 150 -12.22 19.22 -0.75
N LEU A 151 -12.68 18.18 -0.05
CA LEU A 151 -11.81 17.23 0.64
C LEU A 151 -10.96 16.40 -0.32
N GLU A 152 -11.48 15.99 -1.48
CA GLU A 152 -10.70 15.30 -2.52
C GLU A 152 -9.47 16.08 -3.00
N LYS A 153 -9.55 17.41 -2.99
CA LYS A 153 -8.42 18.25 -3.41
C LYS A 153 -7.26 18.27 -2.41
N VAL A 154 -7.56 17.98 -1.14
CA VAL A 154 -6.57 18.05 -0.05
C VAL A 154 -6.18 16.68 0.49
N VAL A 155 -7.00 15.65 0.27
CA VAL A 155 -6.66 14.25 0.59
C VAL A 155 -5.87 13.69 -0.58
N PRO A 156 -4.59 13.30 -0.39
CA PRO A 156 -3.78 12.75 -1.48
C PRO A 156 -4.28 11.38 -1.91
N ASP A 157 -3.94 11.01 -3.15
CA ASP A 157 -4.11 9.63 -3.61
C ASP A 157 -3.11 8.72 -2.89
N PHE A 158 -3.65 7.75 -2.15
CA PHE A 158 -2.86 6.77 -1.40
C PHE A 158 -2.53 5.51 -2.20
N ASP A 159 -2.91 5.44 -3.45
CA ASP A 159 -2.61 4.32 -4.32
C ASP A 159 -1.21 4.46 -4.95
N ILE A 160 -0.50 3.36 -5.08
CA ILE A 160 0.73 3.24 -5.87
C ILE A 160 0.35 2.82 -7.28
N ALA A 161 0.77 3.59 -8.28
CA ALA A 161 0.49 3.32 -9.67
C ALA A 161 0.92 1.91 -10.10
N ASP A 162 0.11 1.25 -10.96
CA ASP A 162 0.42 -0.09 -11.45
C ASP A 162 1.31 -0.03 -12.70
N PRO A 163 2.58 -0.51 -12.63
CA PRO A 163 3.47 -0.49 -13.77
C PRO A 163 3.26 -1.66 -14.73
N PHE A 164 2.39 -2.63 -14.39
CA PHE A 164 2.22 -3.87 -15.14
C PHE A 164 1.88 -3.61 -16.62
N GLY A 165 2.62 -4.27 -17.52
CA GLY A 165 2.45 -4.08 -18.96
C GLY A 165 3.06 -2.81 -19.54
N GLY A 166 3.59 -1.92 -18.70
CA GLY A 166 4.23 -0.68 -19.12
C GLY A 166 5.72 -0.85 -19.52
N PRO A 167 6.31 0.17 -20.15
CA PRO A 167 7.73 0.22 -20.44
C PRO A 167 8.57 0.39 -19.17
N GLN A 168 9.89 0.21 -19.27
CA GLN A 168 10.82 0.33 -18.13
C GLN A 168 10.66 1.66 -17.36
N SER A 169 10.43 2.77 -18.05
CA SER A 169 10.26 4.09 -17.43
C SER A 169 9.09 4.16 -16.43
N VAL A 170 8.02 3.39 -16.65
CA VAL A 170 6.88 3.31 -15.73
C VAL A 170 7.24 2.52 -14.47
N TYR A 171 8.05 1.47 -14.60
CA TYR A 171 8.58 0.73 -13.45
C TYR A 171 9.59 1.58 -12.64
N ASP A 172 10.43 2.36 -13.33
CA ASP A 172 11.37 3.26 -12.68
C ASP A 172 10.64 4.36 -11.90
N ALA A 173 9.58 4.93 -12.48
CA ALA A 173 8.70 5.89 -11.79
C ALA A 173 7.99 5.26 -10.58
N CYS A 174 7.45 4.05 -10.72
CA CYS A 174 6.86 3.31 -9.62
C CYS A 174 7.88 3.03 -8.50
N ALA A 175 9.11 2.69 -8.86
CA ALA A 175 10.17 2.46 -7.87
C ALA A 175 10.53 3.74 -7.11
N VAL A 176 10.55 4.92 -7.76
CA VAL A 176 10.72 6.23 -7.08
C VAL A 176 9.58 6.49 -6.12
N GLU A 177 8.33 6.30 -6.55
CA GLU A 177 7.15 6.49 -5.72
C GLU A 177 7.15 5.58 -4.47
N LEU A 178 7.53 4.32 -4.64
CA LEU A 178 7.71 3.38 -3.54
C LEU A 178 8.82 3.83 -2.59
N GLU A 179 9.97 4.27 -3.12
CA GLU A 179 11.12 4.71 -2.35
C GLU A 179 10.77 5.91 -1.45
N GLU A 180 10.07 6.92 -1.99
CA GLU A 180 9.59 8.08 -1.23
C GLU A 180 8.64 7.69 -0.08
N ALA A 181 7.68 6.81 -0.35
CA ALA A 181 6.76 6.32 0.67
C ALA A 181 7.47 5.48 1.75
N ILE A 182 8.45 4.67 1.36
CA ILE A 182 9.22 3.82 2.28
C ILE A 182 10.14 4.66 3.17
N VAL A 183 10.73 5.75 2.67
CA VAL A 183 11.49 6.69 3.51
C VAL A 183 10.61 7.22 4.64
N LYS A 184 9.40 7.67 4.35
CA LYS A 184 8.43 8.13 5.35
C LYS A 184 8.00 7.03 6.31
N LEU A 185 7.80 5.82 5.80
CA LEU A 185 7.49 4.64 6.62
C LEU A 185 8.61 4.37 7.64
N VAL A 186 9.86 4.37 7.20
CA VAL A 186 11.02 4.11 8.08
C VAL A 186 11.18 5.19 9.14
N ASP A 187 11.02 6.46 8.77
CA ASP A 187 11.08 7.58 9.72
C ASP A 187 9.99 7.43 10.81
N LYS A 188 8.76 7.11 10.41
CA LYS A 188 7.64 6.84 11.33
C LYS A 188 7.89 5.63 12.25
N LEU A 189 8.51 4.58 11.72
CA LEU A 189 8.88 3.41 12.53
C LEU A 189 9.95 3.73 13.57
N LEU A 190 10.92 4.59 13.23
CA LEU A 190 11.94 5.08 14.16
C LEU A 190 11.34 5.94 15.28
N GLU A 191 10.37 6.80 14.97
CA GLU A 191 9.67 7.61 15.96
C GLU A 191 8.88 6.75 16.97
N GLN A 192 8.30 5.64 16.52
CA GLN A 192 7.56 4.70 17.38
C GLN A 192 8.45 3.84 18.29
N GLN A 193 9.76 3.81 18.05
CA GLN A 193 10.72 3.06 18.87
C GLN A 193 11.38 3.92 19.97
N ARG A 194 11.16 5.23 19.95
CA ARG A 194 11.65 6.19 20.95
C ARG A 194 10.66 6.34 22.09
#